data_9fd76ae99aed8f7278a1309e8e19566d
#
_entry.id   9fd76ae99aed8f7278a1309e8e19566d
#
_cell.length_a   1.000
_cell.length_b   1.000
_cell.length_c   1.000
_cell.angle_alpha   90.00
_cell.angle_beta   90.00
_cell.angle_gamma   90.00
#
_symmetry.space_group_name_H-M   'P 1'
#
loop_
_entity.id
_entity.type
_entity.pdbx_description
1 polymer ?
#
loop_
_entity_poly.entity_id
_entity_poly.type
_entity_poly.pdbx_seq_one_letter_code
_entity_poly.pdbx_strand_id
1 'polypeptide(L)'
;MKTSETTRPTLSSLPVGKRAEEGTPHNLFTVIGLDDSPSPYLSPSVKALIDQGCVFSGGARHHDIVAPLLPAGAKWIDITVPLDQVFARYAGHPHIIVFASGDPIFFGFANTIRRRLPDAEIRLYPSFNSLQTLAHRLVMPYDDMRTISLTGRPWHGFDRALIERTPKMGILTDREHTPATIASRMLDYGYNDY
;
A
#
# COMPACT_ATOMS: atom_id res chain seq x y z
N MET A 1 11.71 26.36 47.18
CA MET A 1 11.05 26.11 45.88
C MET A 1 12.12 25.81 44.85
N LYS A 2 12.28 24.55 44.43
CA LYS A 2 13.19 24.12 43.37
C LYS A 2 12.34 23.90 42.13
N THR A 3 12.54 24.73 41.12
CA THR A 3 11.93 24.59 39.80
C THR A 3 12.69 23.52 39.00
N SER A 4 12.04 22.42 38.63
CA SER A 4 12.55 21.38 37.76
C SER A 4 12.36 21.80 36.31
N GLU A 5 13.45 22.12 35.63
CA GLU A 5 13.49 22.27 34.17
C GLU A 5 13.30 20.91 33.50
N THR A 6 12.21 20.74 32.79
CA THR A 6 11.97 19.58 31.92
C THR A 6 12.65 19.83 30.58
N THR A 7 13.80 19.23 30.37
CA THR A 7 14.55 19.29 29.10
C THR A 7 13.81 18.45 28.05
N ARG A 8 13.30 19.09 27.00
CA ARG A 8 12.75 18.42 25.81
C ARG A 8 13.87 17.75 25.02
N PRO A 9 13.74 16.48 24.60
CA PRO A 9 14.73 15.85 23.74
C PRO A 9 14.75 16.52 22.35
N THR A 10 15.95 16.87 21.90
CA THR A 10 16.20 17.43 20.56
C THR A 10 16.10 16.34 19.50
N LEU A 11 15.60 16.69 18.30
CA LEU A 11 15.41 15.79 17.13
C LEU A 11 16.70 15.10 16.63
N SER A 12 17.89 15.44 17.17
CA SER A 12 19.18 14.88 16.77
C SER A 12 19.52 13.53 17.41
N SER A 13 18.66 12.97 18.27
CA SER A 13 18.93 11.74 19.01
C SER A 13 18.19 10.51 18.50
N LEU A 14 17.58 10.56 17.33
CA LEU A 14 17.03 9.35 16.71
C LEU A 14 18.19 8.49 16.18
N PRO A 15 18.23 7.17 16.48
CA PRO A 15 19.29 6.32 15.99
C PRO A 15 19.22 6.25 14.46
N VAL A 16 20.24 6.79 13.82
CA VAL A 16 20.50 6.54 12.40
C VAL A 16 20.67 5.02 12.26
N GLY A 17 19.81 4.42 11.45
CA GLY A 17 19.81 2.98 11.21
C GLY A 17 21.23 2.46 10.98
N LYS A 18 21.55 1.31 11.58
CA LYS A 18 22.83 0.62 11.46
C LYS A 18 23.24 0.57 9.99
N ARG A 19 24.43 1.06 9.67
CA ARG A 19 25.06 0.83 8.37
C ARG A 19 25.12 -0.69 8.15
N ALA A 20 24.59 -1.13 7.02
CA ALA A 20 24.68 -2.52 6.59
C ALA A 20 26.16 -2.90 6.46
N GLU A 21 26.50 -4.05 7.04
CA GLU A 21 27.81 -4.70 6.79
C GLU A 21 27.86 -5.09 5.29
N GLU A 22 28.99 -4.78 4.63
CA GLU A 22 29.26 -5.18 3.26
C GLU A 22 29.29 -6.71 3.17
N GLY A 23 28.30 -7.32 2.48
CA GLY A 23 28.38 -8.77 2.26
C GLY A 23 27.21 -9.48 1.65
N THR A 24 25.98 -8.97 1.73
CA THR A 24 24.82 -9.63 1.09
C THR A 24 24.11 -8.63 0.16
N PRO A 25 23.87 -8.98 -1.11
CA PRO A 25 23.08 -8.08 -1.98
C PRO A 25 21.66 -8.02 -1.46
N HIS A 26 21.35 -6.95 -0.70
CA HIS A 26 19.99 -6.66 -0.28
C HIS A 26 19.19 -6.25 -1.51
N ASN A 27 18.08 -6.92 -1.77
CA ASN A 27 17.18 -6.51 -2.84
C ASN A 27 16.61 -5.12 -2.51
N LEU A 28 16.70 -4.21 -3.46
CA LEU A 28 16.03 -2.92 -3.39
C LEU A 28 14.66 -3.02 -4.09
N PHE A 29 13.62 -2.65 -3.38
CA PHE A 29 12.27 -2.50 -3.94
C PHE A 29 11.88 -1.03 -3.97
N THR A 30 11.65 -0.49 -5.16
CA THR A 30 10.99 0.81 -5.33
C THR A 30 9.52 0.58 -5.59
N VAL A 31 8.66 0.89 -4.62
CA VAL A 31 7.22 0.63 -4.74
C VAL A 31 6.48 1.93 -5.07
N ILE A 32 5.90 1.97 -6.26
CA ILE A 32 5.20 3.15 -6.81
C ILE A 32 3.70 2.90 -6.75
N GLY A 33 3.00 3.78 -6.04
CA GLY A 33 1.55 3.80 -5.99
C GLY A 33 0.94 4.45 -7.21
N LEU A 34 -0.03 3.78 -7.83
CA LEU A 34 -0.82 4.31 -8.94
C LEU A 34 -2.24 4.64 -8.46
N ASP A 35 -2.80 5.72 -8.96
CA ASP A 35 -4.20 6.06 -8.79
C ASP A 35 -5.11 5.24 -9.74
N ASP A 36 -6.41 5.52 -9.75
CA ASP A 36 -7.39 4.83 -10.59
C ASP A 36 -7.38 5.28 -12.06
N SER A 37 -6.59 6.30 -12.39
CA SER A 37 -6.57 6.86 -13.74
C SER A 37 -5.97 5.88 -14.74
N PRO A 38 -6.52 5.78 -15.95
CA PRO A 38 -5.84 5.10 -17.07
C PRO A 38 -4.52 5.79 -17.46
N SER A 39 -4.35 7.05 -17.07
CA SER A 39 -3.12 7.84 -17.26
C SER A 39 -2.78 8.50 -15.93
N PRO A 40 -2.12 7.77 -15.00
CA PRO A 40 -1.82 8.27 -13.67
C PRO A 40 -0.81 9.41 -13.72
N TYR A 41 -0.97 10.38 -12.82
CA TYR A 41 0.04 11.40 -12.64
C TYR A 41 1.29 10.80 -12.00
N LEU A 42 2.38 10.81 -12.73
CA LEU A 42 3.70 10.44 -12.23
C LEU A 42 4.60 11.67 -12.16
N SER A 43 5.18 11.91 -10.99
CA SER A 43 6.14 13.03 -10.83
C SER A 43 7.36 12.83 -11.72
N PRO A 44 8.10 13.91 -12.09
CA PRO A 44 9.32 13.78 -12.88
C PRO A 44 10.35 12.82 -12.27
N SER A 45 10.46 12.80 -10.94
CA SER A 45 11.35 11.88 -10.23
C SER A 45 10.94 10.42 -10.38
N VAL A 46 9.64 10.11 -10.32
CA VAL A 46 9.11 8.75 -10.54
C VAL A 46 9.31 8.32 -12.00
N LYS A 47 9.09 9.23 -12.96
CA LYS A 47 9.36 8.94 -14.38
C LYS A 47 10.83 8.59 -14.61
N ALA A 48 11.75 9.38 -14.05
CA ALA A 48 13.18 9.10 -14.14
C ALA A 48 13.58 7.75 -13.53
N LEU A 49 12.91 7.30 -12.46
CA LEU A 49 13.11 5.96 -11.89
C LEU A 49 12.63 4.85 -12.84
N ILE A 50 11.49 5.06 -13.50
CA ILE A 50 10.97 4.12 -14.50
C ILE A 50 11.92 4.04 -15.69
N ASP A 51 12.38 5.17 -16.22
CA ASP A 51 13.29 5.23 -17.37
C ASP A 51 14.63 4.50 -17.10
N GLN A 52 15.09 4.48 -15.86
CA GLN A 52 16.32 3.81 -15.42
C GLN A 52 16.09 2.37 -14.95
N GLY A 53 14.85 1.94 -14.83
CA GLY A 53 14.49 0.62 -14.36
C GLY A 53 14.74 -0.47 -15.40
N CYS A 54 15.04 -1.67 -14.94
CA CYS A 54 15.20 -2.84 -15.81
C CYS A 54 14.17 -3.94 -15.52
N VAL A 55 13.77 -4.07 -14.25
CA VAL A 55 12.85 -5.10 -13.79
C VAL A 55 11.67 -4.46 -13.08
N PHE A 56 10.49 -4.78 -13.54
CA PHE A 56 9.24 -4.23 -13.07
C PHE A 56 8.30 -5.34 -12.63
N SER A 57 7.38 -5.01 -11.73
CA SER A 57 6.40 -5.96 -11.23
C SER A 57 5.09 -5.27 -10.87
N GLY A 58 4.00 -6.01 -10.97
CA GLY A 58 2.65 -5.52 -10.63
C GLY A 58 1.59 -6.54 -10.98
N GLY A 59 0.35 -6.28 -10.64
CA GLY A 59 -0.79 -7.04 -11.16
C GLY A 59 -1.11 -6.66 -12.62
N ALA A 60 -1.92 -7.45 -13.31
CA ALA A 60 -2.29 -7.26 -14.72
C ALA A 60 -2.76 -5.82 -15.02
N ARG A 61 -3.68 -5.28 -14.20
CA ARG A 61 -4.15 -3.89 -14.35
C ARG A 61 -3.01 -2.87 -14.28
N HIS A 62 -2.03 -3.06 -13.39
CA HIS A 62 -0.89 -2.15 -13.30
C HIS A 62 -0.02 -2.24 -14.57
N HIS A 63 0.17 -3.45 -15.10
CA HIS A 63 0.88 -3.63 -16.36
C HIS A 63 0.21 -2.88 -17.49
N ASP A 64 -1.10 -3.04 -17.66
CA ASP A 64 -1.86 -2.36 -18.73
C ASP A 64 -1.70 -0.83 -18.68
N ILE A 65 -1.65 -0.26 -17.47
CA ILE A 65 -1.49 1.18 -17.26
C ILE A 65 -0.06 1.65 -17.59
N VAL A 66 0.96 0.91 -17.15
CA VAL A 66 2.35 1.38 -17.23
C VAL A 66 3.11 0.86 -18.45
N ALA A 67 2.62 -0.15 -19.16
CA ALA A 67 3.29 -0.72 -20.33
C ALA A 67 3.79 0.32 -21.35
N PRO A 68 3.02 1.38 -21.69
CA PRO A 68 3.49 2.42 -22.60
C PRO A 68 4.64 3.29 -22.05
N LEU A 69 4.90 3.22 -20.74
CA LEU A 69 5.90 4.03 -20.04
C LEU A 69 7.18 3.24 -19.76
N LEU A 70 7.18 1.92 -19.97
CA LEU A 70 8.32 1.07 -19.67
C LEU A 70 9.39 1.22 -20.74
N PRO A 71 10.69 1.24 -20.38
CA PRO A 71 11.77 1.32 -21.33
C PRO A 71 11.86 0.04 -22.21
N ALA A 72 12.45 0.19 -23.39
CA ALA A 72 12.67 -0.94 -24.28
C ALA A 72 13.52 -2.03 -23.60
N GLY A 73 13.07 -3.29 -23.70
CA GLY A 73 13.74 -4.43 -23.04
C GLY A 73 13.43 -4.59 -21.54
N ALA A 74 12.51 -3.82 -20.99
CA ALA A 74 12.02 -3.97 -19.62
C ALA A 74 11.53 -5.40 -19.37
N LYS A 75 11.93 -5.98 -18.25
CA LYS A 75 11.41 -7.28 -17.79
C LYS A 75 10.23 -7.06 -16.86
N TRP A 76 9.14 -7.80 -17.10
CA TRP A 76 7.96 -7.75 -16.25
C TRP A 76 7.77 -9.05 -15.45
N ILE A 77 7.42 -8.91 -14.18
CA ILE A 77 7.08 -10.01 -13.28
C ILE A 77 5.65 -9.78 -12.77
N ASP A 78 4.72 -10.63 -13.20
CA ASP A 78 3.34 -10.57 -12.72
C ASP A 78 3.24 -10.96 -11.25
N ILE A 79 2.48 -10.17 -10.49
CA ILE A 79 2.08 -10.51 -9.13
C ILE A 79 0.82 -11.38 -9.21
N THR A 80 1.01 -12.68 -9.07
CA THR A 80 -0.03 -13.70 -9.10
C THR A 80 0.03 -14.58 -7.85
N VAL A 81 -1.01 -15.34 -7.58
CA VAL A 81 -1.00 -16.37 -6.54
C VAL A 81 -0.65 -17.73 -7.16
N PRO A 82 0.15 -18.56 -6.50
CA PRO A 82 0.75 -18.36 -5.17
C PRO A 82 1.95 -17.41 -5.21
N LEU A 83 2.06 -16.55 -4.18
CA LEU A 83 3.11 -15.52 -4.10
C LEU A 83 4.55 -16.07 -4.02
N ASP A 84 4.72 -17.33 -3.60
CA ASP A 84 6.05 -17.93 -3.50
C ASP A 84 6.80 -17.94 -4.84
N GLN A 85 6.09 -18.16 -5.93
CA GLN A 85 6.65 -18.11 -7.27
C GLN A 85 7.10 -16.69 -7.67
N VAL A 86 6.36 -15.67 -7.24
CA VAL A 86 6.70 -14.27 -7.47
C VAL A 86 8.00 -13.91 -6.74
N PHE A 87 8.07 -14.26 -5.45
CA PHE A 87 9.26 -13.98 -4.63
C PHE A 87 10.49 -14.78 -5.08
N ALA A 88 10.32 -16.00 -5.58
CA ALA A 88 11.40 -16.77 -6.20
C ALA A 88 11.97 -16.06 -7.45
N ARG A 89 11.11 -15.43 -8.25
CA ARG A 89 11.55 -14.63 -9.41
C ARG A 89 12.26 -13.34 -8.99
N TYR A 90 11.90 -12.76 -7.84
CA TYR A 90 12.56 -11.55 -7.31
C TYR A 90 14.00 -11.82 -6.87
N ALA A 91 14.31 -13.02 -6.37
CA ALA A 91 15.61 -13.37 -5.79
C ALA A 91 16.81 -13.17 -6.76
N GLY A 92 16.57 -13.20 -8.06
CA GLY A 92 17.63 -13.00 -9.08
C GLY A 92 17.89 -11.54 -9.46
N HIS A 93 17.24 -10.57 -8.83
CA HIS A 93 17.28 -9.17 -9.25
C HIS A 93 17.63 -8.22 -8.10
N PRO A 94 18.71 -7.42 -8.22
CA PRO A 94 19.14 -6.53 -7.14
C PRO A 94 18.19 -5.35 -6.92
N HIS A 95 17.47 -4.91 -7.97
CA HIS A 95 16.51 -3.83 -7.89
C HIS A 95 15.25 -4.16 -8.69
N ILE A 96 14.09 -3.96 -8.07
CA ILE A 96 12.79 -4.22 -8.67
C ILE A 96 11.89 -3.01 -8.42
N ILE A 97 11.29 -2.49 -9.48
CA ILE A 97 10.26 -1.45 -9.39
C ILE A 97 8.89 -2.13 -9.38
N VAL A 98 8.15 -1.93 -8.30
CA VAL A 98 6.85 -2.57 -8.08
C VAL A 98 5.75 -1.53 -8.17
N PHE A 99 4.74 -1.77 -8.99
CA PHE A 99 3.54 -0.93 -9.05
C PHE A 99 2.44 -1.51 -8.15
N ALA A 100 1.85 -0.64 -7.35
CA ALA A 100 0.77 -0.97 -6.42
C ALA A 100 -0.37 0.05 -6.54
N SER A 101 -1.58 -0.30 -6.12
CA SER A 101 -2.70 0.65 -6.10
C SER A 101 -2.56 1.62 -4.94
N GLY A 102 -2.70 2.91 -5.22
CA GLY A 102 -2.75 3.98 -4.22
C GLY A 102 -1.52 4.04 -3.31
N ASP A 103 -1.73 3.92 -2.02
CA ASP A 103 -0.65 3.89 -1.03
C ASP A 103 -0.11 2.47 -0.83
N PRO A 104 1.18 2.22 -1.14
CA PRO A 104 1.77 0.88 -1.08
C PRO A 104 1.77 0.22 0.30
N ILE A 105 1.65 0.98 1.39
CA ILE A 105 1.57 0.46 2.76
C ILE A 105 0.16 0.45 3.34
N PHE A 106 -0.79 1.12 2.72
CA PHE A 106 -2.19 1.10 3.14
C PHE A 106 -2.87 -0.18 2.64
N PHE A 107 -2.74 -1.27 3.39
CA PHE A 107 -3.15 -2.64 3.01
C PHE A 107 -2.47 -3.14 1.71
N GLY A 108 -1.44 -2.45 1.25
CA GLY A 108 -0.78 -2.64 -0.02
C GLY A 108 0.34 -3.69 -0.02
N PHE A 109 0.87 -3.96 -1.21
CA PHE A 109 1.82 -5.04 -1.46
C PHE A 109 3.20 -4.82 -0.79
N ALA A 110 3.59 -3.57 -0.50
CA ALA A 110 4.81 -3.27 0.23
C ALA A 110 4.85 -3.93 1.63
N ASN A 111 3.70 -4.08 2.29
CA ASN A 111 3.63 -4.83 3.55
C ASN A 111 3.94 -6.33 3.37
N THR A 112 3.61 -6.88 2.22
CA THR A 112 3.93 -8.29 1.89
C THR A 112 5.41 -8.44 1.61
N ILE A 113 6.03 -7.52 0.87
CA ILE A 113 7.47 -7.49 0.66
C ILE A 113 8.19 -7.44 2.00
N ARG A 114 7.86 -6.46 2.87
CA ARG A 114 8.48 -6.28 4.18
C ARG A 114 8.39 -7.53 5.08
N ARG A 115 7.26 -8.24 5.02
CA ARG A 115 7.05 -9.45 5.82
C ARG A 115 7.82 -10.65 5.28
N ARG A 116 7.96 -10.76 3.96
CA ARG A 116 8.64 -11.89 3.31
C ARG A 116 10.14 -11.72 3.16
N LEU A 117 10.57 -10.48 3.02
CA LEU A 117 11.97 -10.10 2.84
C LEU A 117 12.32 -8.98 3.84
N PRO A 118 12.48 -9.32 5.13
CA PRO A 118 12.68 -8.33 6.19
C PRO A 118 13.96 -7.50 6.03
N ASP A 119 14.96 -8.04 5.34
CA ASP A 119 16.26 -7.38 5.12
C ASP A 119 16.28 -6.56 3.79
N ALA A 120 15.21 -6.57 2.99
CA ALA A 120 15.14 -5.81 1.76
C ALA A 120 15.01 -4.29 2.06
N GLU A 121 15.73 -3.49 1.27
CA GLU A 121 15.49 -2.03 1.25
C GLU A 121 14.22 -1.73 0.48
N ILE A 122 13.32 -0.93 1.06
CA ILE A 122 12.07 -0.54 0.41
C ILE A 122 11.97 0.98 0.35
N ARG A 123 11.83 1.51 -0.86
CA ARG A 123 11.55 2.93 -1.13
C ARG A 123 10.12 3.08 -1.63
N LEU A 124 9.38 4.02 -1.06
CA LEU A 124 7.95 4.20 -1.33
C LEU A 124 7.70 5.53 -2.06
N TYR A 125 6.88 5.45 -3.10
CA TYR A 125 6.33 6.59 -3.83
C TYR A 125 4.81 6.47 -3.85
N PRO A 126 4.12 6.91 -2.78
CA PRO A 126 2.70 6.69 -2.63
C PRO A 126 1.86 7.60 -3.53
N SER A 127 0.66 7.13 -3.86
CA SER A 127 -0.45 7.92 -4.35
C SER A 127 -1.61 7.87 -3.35
N PHE A 128 -2.69 8.61 -3.60
CA PHE A 128 -3.89 8.51 -2.76
C PHE A 128 -4.51 7.12 -2.85
N ASN A 129 -4.83 6.55 -1.69
CA ASN A 129 -5.61 5.32 -1.66
C ASN A 129 -7.08 5.59 -2.00
N SER A 130 -7.85 4.54 -2.26
CA SER A 130 -9.25 4.65 -2.69
C SER A 130 -10.15 5.34 -1.66
N LEU A 131 -9.89 5.18 -0.36
CA LEU A 131 -10.68 5.84 0.69
C LEU A 131 -10.36 7.34 0.77
N GLN A 132 -9.11 7.73 0.62
CA GLN A 132 -8.73 9.14 0.51
C GLN A 132 -9.36 9.78 -0.73
N THR A 133 -9.26 9.11 -1.88
CA THR A 133 -9.88 9.59 -3.13
C THR A 133 -11.39 9.76 -2.98
N LEU A 134 -12.07 8.81 -2.33
CA LEU A 134 -13.50 8.91 -2.06
C LEU A 134 -13.82 10.08 -1.14
N ALA A 135 -13.07 10.22 -0.04
CA ALA A 135 -13.26 11.33 0.91
C ALA A 135 -13.06 12.69 0.26
N HIS A 136 -12.05 12.83 -0.62
CA HIS A 136 -11.81 14.06 -1.39
C HIS A 136 -12.97 14.36 -2.36
N ARG A 137 -13.51 13.36 -3.05
CA ARG A 137 -14.68 13.55 -3.94
C ARG A 137 -15.93 13.97 -3.19
N LEU A 138 -16.09 13.50 -1.96
CA LEU A 138 -17.21 13.85 -1.08
C LEU A 138 -16.96 15.12 -0.26
N VAL A 139 -15.76 15.70 -0.33
CA VAL A 139 -15.31 16.82 0.52
C VAL A 139 -15.55 16.49 2.00
N MET A 140 -15.23 15.29 2.41
CA MET A 140 -15.51 14.74 3.74
C MET A 140 -14.22 14.53 4.53
N PRO A 141 -14.11 15.04 5.77
CA PRO A 141 -13.01 14.69 6.67
C PRO A 141 -12.97 13.19 6.94
N TYR A 142 -11.75 12.63 7.05
CA TYR A 142 -11.55 11.19 7.25
C TYR A 142 -10.52 10.84 8.33
N ASP A 143 -10.11 11.84 9.12
CA ASP A 143 -9.20 11.71 10.25
C ASP A 143 -9.79 10.84 11.39
N ASP A 144 -11.11 10.82 11.54
CA ASP A 144 -11.87 10.01 12.49
C ASP A 144 -12.40 8.68 11.89
N MET A 145 -12.06 8.37 10.65
CA MET A 145 -12.58 7.20 9.94
C MET A 145 -11.82 5.93 10.35
N ARG A 146 -12.56 4.93 10.86
CA ARG A 146 -12.01 3.59 11.05
C ARG A 146 -11.88 2.88 9.71
N THR A 147 -10.67 2.51 9.34
CA THR A 147 -10.40 1.81 8.07
C THR A 147 -10.45 0.31 8.24
N ILE A 148 -11.18 -0.38 7.34
CA ILE A 148 -11.35 -1.82 7.34
C ILE A 148 -11.08 -2.34 5.92
N SER A 149 -10.27 -3.38 5.80
CA SER A 149 -10.09 -4.05 4.52
C SER A 149 -10.76 -5.40 4.55
N LEU A 150 -11.72 -5.60 3.65
CA LEU A 150 -12.33 -6.90 3.38
C LEU A 150 -11.68 -7.60 2.17
N THR A 151 -10.76 -6.93 1.45
CA THR A 151 -10.08 -7.51 0.29
C THR A 151 -9.32 -8.79 0.67
N GLY A 152 -9.86 -9.94 0.27
CA GLY A 152 -9.32 -11.26 0.61
C GLY A 152 -9.29 -11.55 2.11
N ARG A 153 -10.19 -10.97 2.91
CA ARG A 153 -10.24 -11.11 4.37
C ARG A 153 -11.66 -11.46 4.83
N PRO A 154 -11.77 -12.18 5.96
CA PRO A 154 -13.08 -12.50 6.54
C PRO A 154 -13.74 -11.25 7.14
N TRP A 155 -15.05 -11.36 7.40
CA TRP A 155 -15.90 -10.31 7.98
C TRP A 155 -15.51 -9.84 9.39
N HIS A 156 -14.70 -10.58 10.13
CA HIS A 156 -14.43 -10.36 11.57
C HIS A 156 -14.12 -8.91 11.94
N GLY A 157 -13.30 -8.20 11.14
CA GLY A 157 -12.97 -6.80 11.42
C GLY A 157 -14.15 -5.86 11.22
N PHE A 158 -15.01 -6.15 10.25
CA PHE A 158 -16.21 -5.40 9.98
C PHE A 158 -17.30 -5.69 11.02
N ASP A 159 -17.55 -6.96 11.34
CA ASP A 159 -18.50 -7.36 12.38
C ASP A 159 -18.19 -6.70 13.71
N ARG A 160 -16.90 -6.70 14.09
CA ARG A 160 -16.46 -6.03 15.29
C ARG A 160 -16.77 -4.54 15.27
N ALA A 161 -16.55 -3.86 14.15
CA ALA A 161 -16.85 -2.45 14.01
C ALA A 161 -18.35 -2.16 14.10
N LEU A 162 -19.21 -3.07 13.59
CA LEU A 162 -20.66 -2.99 13.74
C LEU A 162 -21.08 -3.16 15.20
N ILE A 163 -20.55 -4.16 15.90
CA ILE A 163 -20.81 -4.39 17.32
C ILE A 163 -20.41 -3.17 18.17
N GLU A 164 -19.26 -2.58 17.87
CA GLU A 164 -18.73 -1.40 18.56
C GLU A 164 -19.45 -0.09 18.16
N ARG A 165 -20.44 -0.15 17.27
CA ARG A 165 -21.21 1.00 16.77
C ARG A 165 -20.29 2.10 16.24
N THR A 166 -19.26 1.73 15.47
CA THR A 166 -18.30 2.67 14.87
C THR A 166 -19.03 3.69 13.98
N PRO A 167 -18.93 5.00 14.25
CA PRO A 167 -19.78 6.01 13.60
C PRO A 167 -19.38 6.29 12.15
N LYS A 168 -18.11 6.08 11.78
CA LYS A 168 -17.61 6.30 10.43
C LYS A 168 -16.63 5.19 10.05
N MET A 169 -16.90 4.49 8.97
CA MET A 169 -16.09 3.38 8.47
C MET A 169 -15.73 3.59 7.00
N GLY A 170 -14.44 3.42 6.68
CA GLY A 170 -13.95 3.29 5.31
C GLY A 170 -13.62 1.84 5.02
N ILE A 171 -14.28 1.26 4.01
CA ILE A 171 -14.22 -0.16 3.75
C ILE A 171 -13.60 -0.41 2.37
N LEU A 172 -12.49 -1.17 2.34
CA LEU A 172 -11.95 -1.70 1.09
C LEU A 172 -12.68 -2.99 0.74
N THR A 173 -13.21 -3.03 -0.47
CA THR A 173 -14.08 -4.08 -0.99
C THR A 173 -13.33 -5.02 -1.95
N ASP A 174 -13.95 -6.15 -2.30
CA ASP A 174 -13.53 -7.06 -3.35
C ASP A 174 -14.75 -7.62 -4.10
N ARG A 175 -14.55 -8.69 -4.88
CA ARG A 175 -15.63 -9.30 -5.67
C ARG A 175 -16.70 -9.99 -4.82
N GLU A 176 -16.34 -10.45 -3.64
CA GLU A 176 -17.21 -11.13 -2.69
C GLU A 176 -17.84 -10.13 -1.71
N HIS A 177 -17.02 -9.24 -1.17
CA HIS A 177 -17.44 -8.19 -0.24
C HIS A 177 -17.80 -6.92 -1.02
N THR A 178 -18.94 -6.95 -1.66
CA THR A 178 -19.48 -5.84 -2.46
C THR A 178 -20.25 -4.84 -1.56
N PRO A 179 -20.52 -3.61 -2.02
CA PRO A 179 -21.39 -2.68 -1.29
C PRO A 179 -22.75 -3.31 -0.91
N ALA A 180 -23.33 -4.14 -1.79
CA ALA A 180 -24.60 -4.81 -1.53
C ALA A 180 -24.50 -5.86 -0.41
N THR A 181 -23.45 -6.70 -0.41
CA THR A 181 -23.25 -7.69 0.66
C THR A 181 -22.91 -7.04 1.99
N ILE A 182 -22.18 -5.90 1.96
CA ILE A 182 -21.90 -5.09 3.14
C ILE A 182 -23.20 -4.51 3.71
N ALA A 183 -24.06 -3.91 2.88
CA ALA A 183 -25.33 -3.37 3.31
C ALA A 183 -26.25 -4.45 3.91
N SER A 184 -26.34 -5.63 3.26
CA SER A 184 -27.09 -6.77 3.80
C SER A 184 -26.59 -7.18 5.19
N ARG A 185 -25.25 -7.27 5.36
CA ARG A 185 -24.67 -7.60 6.65
C ARG A 185 -24.92 -6.54 7.72
N MET A 186 -24.96 -5.26 7.36
CA MET A 186 -25.34 -4.18 8.28
C MET A 186 -26.77 -4.36 8.80
N LEU A 187 -27.71 -4.77 7.92
CA LEU A 187 -29.09 -5.05 8.31
C LEU A 187 -29.15 -6.22 9.33
N ASP A 188 -28.34 -7.26 9.15
CA ASP A 188 -28.26 -8.39 10.10
C ASP A 188 -27.84 -7.94 11.51
N TYR A 189 -27.08 -6.84 11.60
CA TYR A 189 -26.66 -6.21 12.87
C TYR A 189 -27.59 -5.09 13.37
N GLY A 190 -28.76 -4.94 12.74
CA GLY A 190 -29.79 -3.98 13.15
C GLY A 190 -29.53 -2.54 12.73
N TYR A 191 -28.78 -2.33 11.66
CA TYR A 191 -28.58 -1.02 11.05
C TYR A 191 -29.65 -0.78 9.98
N ASN A 192 -30.87 -0.43 10.40
CA ASN A 192 -32.02 -0.29 9.50
C ASN A 192 -32.22 1.13 8.95
N ASP A 193 -31.56 2.13 9.54
CA ASP A 193 -31.75 3.56 9.26
C ASP A 193 -30.52 4.20 8.59
N TYR A 194 -29.82 3.44 7.76
CA TYR A 194 -28.62 3.89 7.05
C TYR A 194 -28.83 3.98 5.55
#